data_185f1042e6e358b5cc0ab82e12c2fd95
#
_entry.id   185f1042e6e358b5cc0ab82e12c2fd95
#
_cell.length_a   1.000
_cell.length_b   1.000
_cell.length_c   1.000
_cell.angle_alpha   90.00
_cell.angle_beta   90.00
_cell.angle_gamma   90.00
#
_symmetry.space_group_name_H-M   'P 1'
#
loop_
_entity.id
_entity.type
_entity.pdbx_description
1 polymer ?
#
loop_
_entity_poly.entity_id
_entity_poly.type
_entity_poly.pdbx_seq_one_letter_code
_entity_poly.pdbx_strand_id
1 'polypeptide(L)'
;MGKMKIALVADANSVHISRWSDWLEKQGNIVKIFSLTDNLNSNFFGPEPPLDRSLIMNFGSKIRETTKRLQNLIDDFKPDLVHGYFLTNHGFYASRVENYPTIVQVMGSDLLLHTENSWLLSWIFKHSIKKSSCVISPPLLIDRLKKMGIEEKDIVSNLIGINTNVFKPLEKQNVVLFSRGFEEVYNPSTVAEAIIKISKKEPKIKFYLAGEGSLRKEIEIRLVDTNVEFTGQLSEIELAKIMGISKIVISPTFSDSIPLTAFEAMSCGSVLIASDIPAHRQWENSAYPILFFNPNNSDELVTHILESYNNNELRDKALKLGPKIAKESWDREIISNKMIDVYRNIKNDF
;
A
#
# COMPACT_ATOMS: atom_id res chain seq x y z
N MET A 1 12.86 18.86 19.83
CA MET A 1 11.51 18.25 19.69
C MET A 1 11.42 17.10 20.68
N GLY A 2 10.29 16.99 21.43
CA GLY A 2 10.18 15.94 22.47
C GLY A 2 10.11 14.53 21.85
N LYS A 3 10.88 13.61 22.45
CA LYS A 3 10.93 12.20 22.12
C LYS A 3 9.61 11.52 22.52
N MET A 4 9.00 10.75 21.63
CA MET A 4 7.78 9.99 21.92
C MET A 4 8.06 8.49 22.02
N LYS A 5 7.31 7.79 22.87
CA LYS A 5 7.23 6.34 22.92
C LYS A 5 6.01 5.90 22.13
N ILE A 6 6.18 5.15 21.06
CA ILE A 6 5.13 4.80 20.12
C ILE A 6 4.99 3.27 20.08
N ALA A 7 3.77 2.77 20.33
CA ALA A 7 3.43 1.38 20.16
C ALA A 7 2.78 1.17 18.78
N LEU A 8 3.42 0.44 17.88
CA LEU A 8 2.84 0.03 16.60
C LEU A 8 2.22 -1.36 16.76
N VAL A 9 0.92 -1.47 16.65
CA VAL A 9 0.19 -2.75 16.67
C VAL A 9 -0.08 -3.16 15.22
N ALA A 10 0.80 -4.00 14.67
CA ALA A 10 0.86 -4.26 13.23
C ALA A 10 1.54 -5.61 12.91
N ASP A 11 1.41 -6.07 11.67
CA ASP A 11 2.17 -7.23 11.19
C ASP A 11 3.68 -6.91 11.15
N ALA A 12 4.45 -7.60 11.97
CA ALA A 12 5.89 -7.42 12.07
C ALA A 12 6.68 -7.86 10.81
N ASN A 13 6.07 -8.64 9.92
CA ASN A 13 6.67 -9.04 8.64
C ASN A 13 6.44 -8.02 7.53
N SER A 14 5.62 -6.99 7.79
CA SER A 14 5.33 -5.96 6.81
C SER A 14 6.52 -5.03 6.58
N VAL A 15 7.01 -4.98 5.35
CA VAL A 15 8.07 -4.05 4.91
C VAL A 15 7.68 -2.59 5.16
N HIS A 16 6.40 -2.24 5.05
CA HIS A 16 5.90 -0.89 5.31
C HIS A 16 6.01 -0.53 6.80
N ILE A 17 5.71 -1.48 7.69
CA ILE A 17 5.80 -1.28 9.14
C ILE A 17 7.26 -1.15 9.56
N SER A 18 8.15 -2.02 9.06
CA SER A 18 9.58 -1.90 9.32
C SER A 18 10.14 -0.54 8.89
N ARG A 19 9.87 -0.11 7.66
CA ARG A 19 10.32 1.20 7.15
C ARG A 19 9.77 2.37 7.97
N TRP A 20 8.53 2.26 8.43
CA TRP A 20 7.91 3.28 9.26
C TRP A 20 8.53 3.33 10.66
N SER A 21 8.75 2.18 11.29
CA SER A 21 9.46 2.07 12.57
C SER A 21 10.86 2.67 12.50
N ASP A 22 11.65 2.27 11.51
CA ASP A 22 13.00 2.77 11.27
C ASP A 22 13.04 4.30 11.09
N TRP A 23 12.05 4.83 10.36
CA TRP A 23 11.96 6.27 10.16
C TRP A 23 11.64 7.00 11.46
N LEU A 24 10.68 6.52 12.25
CA LEU A 24 10.33 7.08 13.55
C LEU A 24 11.51 7.06 14.52
N GLU A 25 12.27 5.98 14.56
CA GLU A 25 13.47 5.85 15.40
C GLU A 25 14.58 6.82 14.98
N LYS A 26 14.80 7.00 13.67
CA LYS A 26 15.72 8.02 13.14
C LYS A 26 15.34 9.45 13.53
N GLN A 27 14.04 9.71 13.76
CA GLN A 27 13.57 10.98 14.31
C GLN A 27 13.71 11.08 15.84
N GLY A 28 14.34 10.10 16.48
CA GLY A 28 14.64 10.08 17.91
C GLY A 28 13.52 9.52 18.79
N ASN A 29 12.46 8.95 18.22
CA ASN A 29 11.39 8.31 18.97
C ASN A 29 11.81 6.91 19.46
N ILE A 30 11.10 6.38 20.47
CA ILE A 30 11.23 4.99 20.91
C ILE A 30 10.02 4.24 20.35
N VAL A 31 10.27 3.24 19.49
CA VAL A 31 9.22 2.47 18.86
C VAL A 31 9.26 1.02 19.32
N LYS A 32 8.10 0.43 19.57
CA LYS A 32 7.94 -1.02 19.71
C LYS A 32 6.83 -1.53 18.84
N ILE A 33 7.06 -2.66 18.15
CA ILE A 33 6.09 -3.36 17.34
C ILE A 33 5.47 -4.47 18.19
N PHE A 34 4.13 -4.51 18.23
CA PHE A 34 3.32 -5.54 18.85
C PHE A 34 2.56 -6.26 17.74
N SER A 35 2.73 -7.58 17.62
CA SER A 35 2.25 -8.32 16.48
C SER A 35 1.47 -9.57 16.87
N LEU A 36 0.51 -9.96 16.03
CA LEU A 36 -0.14 -11.28 16.04
C LEU A 36 0.73 -12.33 15.35
N THR A 37 1.74 -11.91 14.60
CA THR A 37 2.71 -12.78 13.94
C THR A 37 3.97 -12.87 14.80
N ASP A 38 4.42 -14.08 15.09
CA ASP A 38 5.65 -14.31 15.85
C ASP A 38 6.87 -13.95 14.98
N ASN A 39 7.65 -12.98 15.44
CA ASN A 39 8.83 -12.49 14.75
C ASN A 39 9.86 -12.02 15.80
N LEU A 40 11.16 -12.26 15.54
CA LEU A 40 12.26 -11.90 16.43
C LEU A 40 12.32 -10.42 16.82
N ASN A 41 11.74 -9.54 15.99
CA ASN A 41 11.74 -8.08 16.19
C ASN A 41 10.42 -7.54 16.75
N SER A 42 9.50 -8.40 17.18
CA SER A 42 8.19 -7.98 17.66
C SER A 42 7.84 -8.56 19.02
N ASN A 43 6.91 -7.88 19.70
CA ASN A 43 6.28 -8.40 20.90
C ASN A 43 5.00 -9.16 20.48
N PHE A 44 5.09 -10.47 20.43
CA PHE A 44 3.98 -11.34 20.07
C PHE A 44 2.91 -11.33 21.17
N PHE A 45 1.64 -11.09 20.81
CA PHE A 45 0.56 -11.04 21.77
C PHE A 45 -0.56 -12.06 21.52
N GLY A 46 -0.47 -12.86 20.48
CA GLY A 46 -1.39 -13.97 20.21
C GLY A 46 -1.53 -14.27 18.72
N PRO A 47 -2.04 -15.45 18.36
CA PRO A 47 -2.27 -15.81 16.96
C PRO A 47 -3.38 -14.94 16.34
N GLU A 48 -3.28 -14.73 15.02
CA GLU A 48 -4.36 -14.10 14.27
C GLU A 48 -5.66 -14.89 14.44
N PRO A 49 -6.78 -14.21 14.70
CA PRO A 49 -8.06 -14.88 14.71
C PRO A 49 -8.39 -15.35 13.29
N PRO A 50 -8.85 -16.59 13.09
CA PRO A 50 -9.37 -17.00 11.80
C PRO A 50 -10.57 -16.12 11.44
N LEU A 51 -10.63 -15.63 10.19
CA LEU A 51 -11.70 -14.74 9.69
C LEU A 51 -12.97 -15.50 9.23
N ASP A 52 -13.13 -16.75 9.61
CA ASP A 52 -14.26 -17.59 9.19
C ASP A 52 -15.48 -17.54 10.14
N ARG A 53 -16.62 -18.03 9.67
CA ARG A 53 -17.89 -18.02 10.42
C ARG A 53 -17.92 -18.94 11.66
N SER A 54 -16.95 -19.87 11.83
CA SER A 54 -16.86 -20.74 13.00
C SER A 54 -16.44 -19.97 14.26
N LEU A 55 -16.03 -18.73 14.10
CA LEU A 55 -15.58 -17.78 15.10
C LEU A 55 -16.61 -17.35 16.13
N ILE A 56 -17.92 -17.40 15.83
CA ILE A 56 -18.93 -16.71 16.65
C ILE A 56 -19.12 -17.39 18.02
N MET A 57 -18.93 -18.68 18.13
CA MET A 57 -19.21 -19.43 19.39
C MET A 57 -18.01 -19.56 20.34
N ASN A 58 -16.76 -19.54 19.85
CA ASN A 58 -15.55 -19.60 20.68
C ASN A 58 -14.76 -18.26 20.74
N PHE A 59 -15.29 -17.23 20.09
CA PHE A 59 -14.57 -16.01 19.79
C PHE A 59 -14.38 -15.09 21.01
N GLY A 60 -15.38 -15.00 21.87
CA GLY A 60 -15.38 -14.03 22.96
C GLY A 60 -14.26 -14.24 23.98
N SER A 61 -13.94 -15.49 24.35
CA SER A 61 -12.90 -15.79 25.32
C SER A 61 -11.49 -15.55 24.76
N LYS A 62 -11.23 -15.98 23.52
CA LYS A 62 -9.93 -15.78 22.85
C LYS A 62 -9.63 -14.31 22.57
N ILE A 63 -10.62 -13.54 22.09
CA ILE A 63 -10.46 -12.09 21.92
C ILE A 63 -10.12 -11.43 23.25
N ARG A 64 -10.84 -11.76 24.32
CA ARG A 64 -10.60 -11.19 25.64
C ARG A 64 -9.19 -11.51 26.14
N GLU A 65 -8.73 -12.75 25.97
CA GLU A 65 -7.39 -13.17 26.34
C GLU A 65 -6.32 -12.43 25.55
N THR A 66 -6.44 -12.40 24.21
CA THR A 66 -5.50 -11.70 23.33
C THR A 66 -5.48 -10.19 23.62
N THR A 67 -6.66 -9.57 23.81
CA THR A 67 -6.74 -8.16 24.21
C THR A 67 -6.04 -7.91 25.54
N LYS A 68 -6.24 -8.77 26.54
CA LYS A 68 -5.58 -8.64 27.85
C LYS A 68 -4.06 -8.78 27.75
N ARG A 69 -3.56 -9.70 26.92
CA ARG A 69 -2.12 -9.84 26.68
C ARG A 69 -1.55 -8.58 26.05
N LEU A 70 -2.21 -8.04 25.02
CA LEU A 70 -1.80 -6.79 24.40
C LEU A 70 -1.79 -5.65 25.43
N GLN A 71 -2.86 -5.50 26.24
CA GLN A 71 -2.94 -4.48 27.27
C GLN A 71 -1.75 -4.57 28.24
N ASN A 72 -1.42 -5.75 28.76
CA ASN A 72 -0.31 -5.94 29.68
C ASN A 72 1.04 -5.50 29.03
N LEU A 73 1.29 -5.90 27.78
CA LEU A 73 2.50 -5.50 27.05
C LEU A 73 2.58 -3.98 26.80
N ILE A 74 1.44 -3.36 26.53
CA ILE A 74 1.34 -1.90 26.37
C ILE A 74 1.57 -1.19 27.71
N ASP A 75 0.99 -1.69 28.81
CA ASP A 75 1.16 -1.15 30.15
C ASP A 75 2.62 -1.24 30.64
N ASP A 76 3.33 -2.33 30.30
CA ASP A 76 4.76 -2.49 30.57
C ASP A 76 5.60 -1.50 29.76
N PHE A 77 5.23 -1.26 28.50
CA PHE A 77 5.95 -0.33 27.63
C PHE A 77 5.65 1.14 27.95
N LYS A 78 4.43 1.47 28.39
CA LYS A 78 3.94 2.83 28.70
C LYS A 78 4.18 3.79 27.51
N PRO A 79 3.53 3.59 26.37
CA PRO A 79 3.67 4.45 25.21
C PRO A 79 2.94 5.78 25.41
N ASP A 80 3.35 6.80 24.67
CA ASP A 80 2.62 8.06 24.54
C ASP A 80 1.37 7.90 23.63
N LEU A 81 1.41 6.93 22.71
CA LEU A 81 0.28 6.58 21.85
C LEU A 81 0.40 5.14 21.30
N VAL A 82 -0.74 4.58 20.91
CA VAL A 82 -0.87 3.28 20.26
C VAL A 82 -1.39 3.47 18.84
N HIS A 83 -0.71 2.93 17.84
CA HIS A 83 -1.14 2.98 16.45
C HIS A 83 -1.38 1.58 15.90
N GLY A 84 -2.64 1.22 15.66
CA GLY A 84 -3.08 -0.06 15.12
C GLY A 84 -3.32 -0.01 13.63
N TYR A 85 -2.82 -1.01 12.92
CA TYR A 85 -2.98 -1.16 11.47
C TYR A 85 -3.99 -2.26 11.15
N PHE A 86 -4.80 -2.07 10.11
CA PHE A 86 -5.88 -2.94 9.68
C PHE A 86 -7.01 -3.13 10.71
N LEU A 87 -8.23 -2.82 10.30
CA LEU A 87 -9.42 -2.98 11.15
C LEU A 87 -9.81 -4.43 11.41
N THR A 88 -9.35 -5.36 10.58
CA THR A 88 -9.70 -6.78 10.66
C THR A 88 -8.94 -7.55 11.74
N ASN A 89 -7.74 -7.08 12.12
CA ASN A 89 -6.86 -7.77 13.06
C ASN A 89 -6.16 -6.81 14.04
N HIS A 90 -4.96 -6.34 13.72
CA HIS A 90 -4.13 -5.55 14.64
C HIS A 90 -4.83 -4.25 15.10
N GLY A 91 -5.46 -3.49 14.20
CA GLY A 91 -6.22 -2.28 14.54
C GLY A 91 -7.46 -2.58 15.41
N PHE A 92 -8.09 -3.75 15.21
CA PHE A 92 -9.18 -4.21 16.07
C PHE A 92 -8.73 -4.39 17.53
N TYR A 93 -7.57 -5.00 17.75
CA TYR A 93 -7.04 -5.16 19.11
C TYR A 93 -6.51 -3.84 19.68
N ALA A 94 -5.83 -3.04 18.86
CA ALA A 94 -5.35 -1.71 19.25
C ALA A 94 -6.50 -0.82 19.77
N SER A 95 -7.65 -0.82 19.08
CA SER A 95 -8.82 -0.03 19.48
C SER A 95 -9.43 -0.40 20.84
N ARG A 96 -8.98 -1.51 21.43
CA ARG A 96 -9.43 -2.02 22.75
C ARG A 96 -8.44 -1.76 23.87
N VAL A 97 -7.30 -1.18 23.53
CA VAL A 97 -6.32 -0.74 24.54
C VAL A 97 -6.92 0.45 25.31
N GLU A 98 -6.84 0.37 26.62
CA GLU A 98 -7.36 1.39 27.54
C GLU A 98 -6.24 2.25 28.12
N ASN A 99 -6.57 3.47 28.56
CA ASN A 99 -5.67 4.43 29.18
C ASN A 99 -4.53 4.98 28.30
N TYR A 100 -4.63 4.83 26.95
CA TYR A 100 -3.68 5.39 26.00
C TYR A 100 -4.42 5.95 24.79
N PRO A 101 -3.96 7.08 24.23
CA PRO A 101 -4.52 7.56 22.97
C PRO A 101 -4.25 6.55 21.86
N THR A 102 -5.27 6.19 21.11
CA THR A 102 -5.21 5.13 20.13
C THR A 102 -5.61 5.64 18.75
N ILE A 103 -4.78 5.34 17.77
CA ILE A 103 -5.03 5.59 16.35
C ILE A 103 -5.28 4.26 15.67
N VAL A 104 -6.22 4.23 14.73
CA VAL A 104 -6.43 3.08 13.86
C VAL A 104 -6.26 3.49 12.40
N GLN A 105 -5.41 2.77 11.67
CA GLN A 105 -5.18 3.02 10.25
C GLN A 105 -5.87 1.98 9.39
N VAL A 106 -6.70 2.47 8.47
CA VAL A 106 -7.32 1.69 7.40
C VAL A 106 -6.32 1.54 6.26
N MET A 107 -6.12 0.31 5.78
CA MET A 107 -5.15 0.03 4.72
C MET A 107 -5.78 -0.20 3.34
N GLY A 108 -7.09 -0.44 3.28
CA GLY A 108 -7.86 -0.60 2.05
C GLY A 108 -8.54 -1.94 1.95
N SER A 109 -7.81 -3.05 1.90
CA SER A 109 -8.40 -4.39 1.80
C SER A 109 -9.36 -4.72 2.93
N ASP A 110 -9.11 -4.19 4.12
CA ASP A 110 -9.98 -4.30 5.29
C ASP A 110 -11.38 -3.69 5.04
N LEU A 111 -11.49 -2.57 4.32
CA LEU A 111 -12.78 -1.99 3.97
C LEU A 111 -13.30 -2.44 2.59
N LEU A 112 -12.43 -2.61 1.60
CA LEU A 112 -12.84 -2.93 0.23
C LEU A 112 -13.34 -4.37 0.07
N LEU A 113 -12.72 -5.32 0.78
CA LEU A 113 -13.01 -6.74 0.60
C LEU A 113 -14.00 -7.31 1.63
N HIS A 114 -14.08 -6.73 2.82
CA HIS A 114 -14.78 -7.37 3.94
C HIS A 114 -16.11 -6.72 4.33
N THR A 115 -16.34 -5.43 4.04
CA THR A 115 -17.54 -4.74 4.53
C THR A 115 -18.78 -4.89 3.64
N GLU A 116 -18.62 -5.21 2.35
CA GLU A 116 -19.76 -5.31 1.43
C GLU A 116 -20.63 -6.55 1.70
N ASN A 117 -20.04 -7.58 2.28
CA ASN A 117 -20.67 -8.88 2.45
C ASN A 117 -21.07 -9.22 3.90
N SER A 118 -20.82 -8.32 4.89
CA SER A 118 -21.09 -8.61 6.30
C SER A 118 -21.45 -7.38 7.12
N TRP A 119 -22.74 -7.26 7.50
CA TRP A 119 -23.19 -6.23 8.43
C TRP A 119 -22.49 -6.32 9.82
N LEU A 120 -22.12 -7.53 10.24
CA LEU A 120 -21.42 -7.77 11.49
C LEU A 120 -19.99 -7.18 11.46
N LEU A 121 -19.25 -7.39 10.37
CA LEU A 121 -17.91 -6.78 10.20
C LEU A 121 -18.02 -5.26 10.14
N SER A 122 -18.99 -4.72 9.43
CA SER A 122 -19.25 -3.28 9.39
C SER A 122 -19.52 -2.72 10.79
N TRP A 123 -20.30 -3.42 11.60
CA TRP A 123 -20.56 -3.03 12.99
C TRP A 123 -19.30 -3.09 13.85
N ILE A 124 -18.50 -4.16 13.75
CA ILE A 124 -17.24 -4.34 14.47
C ILE A 124 -16.27 -3.20 14.10
N PHE A 125 -16.13 -2.88 12.83
CA PHE A 125 -15.23 -1.81 12.36
C PHE A 125 -15.67 -0.44 12.86
N LYS A 126 -16.95 -0.12 12.69
CA LYS A 126 -17.52 1.12 13.23
C LYS A 126 -17.27 1.27 14.74
N HIS A 127 -17.47 0.19 15.49
CA HIS A 127 -17.25 0.19 16.92
C HIS A 127 -15.77 0.35 17.28
N SER A 128 -14.87 -0.29 16.54
CA SER A 128 -13.41 -0.17 16.72
C SER A 128 -12.94 1.26 16.43
N ILE A 129 -13.40 1.86 15.34
CA ILE A 129 -13.05 3.25 14.99
C ILE A 129 -13.56 4.23 16.06
N LYS A 130 -14.81 4.08 16.49
CA LYS A 130 -15.40 4.97 17.52
C LYS A 130 -14.71 4.91 18.88
N LYS A 131 -13.97 3.86 19.17
CA LYS A 131 -13.16 3.72 20.38
C LYS A 131 -11.77 4.34 20.25
N SER A 132 -11.32 4.60 19.03
CA SER A 132 -10.02 5.23 18.78
C SER A 132 -10.12 6.75 18.83
N SER A 133 -9.02 7.43 19.14
CA SER A 133 -8.92 8.89 19.16
C SER A 133 -9.09 9.48 17.75
N CYS A 134 -8.60 8.77 16.73
CA CYS A 134 -8.86 9.08 15.32
C CYS A 134 -8.66 7.85 14.42
N VAL A 135 -9.16 7.94 13.18
CA VAL A 135 -8.89 6.98 12.12
C VAL A 135 -8.07 7.62 11.00
N ILE A 136 -7.00 6.95 10.61
CA ILE A 136 -6.21 7.33 9.43
C ILE A 136 -6.69 6.53 8.24
N SER A 137 -6.95 7.22 7.14
CA SER A 137 -7.52 6.60 5.94
C SER A 137 -6.91 7.14 4.66
N PRO A 138 -6.72 6.30 3.63
CA PRO A 138 -6.52 6.78 2.27
C PRO A 138 -7.69 7.68 1.83
N PRO A 139 -7.44 8.71 1.00
CA PRO A 139 -8.50 9.61 0.52
C PRO A 139 -9.68 8.88 -0.11
N LEU A 140 -9.43 7.84 -0.88
CA LEU A 140 -10.44 7.01 -1.56
C LEU A 140 -11.48 6.42 -0.60
N LEU A 141 -11.13 6.14 0.64
CA LEU A 141 -11.99 5.44 1.59
C LEU A 141 -12.74 6.39 2.55
N ILE A 142 -12.48 7.68 2.49
CA ILE A 142 -13.10 8.68 3.39
C ILE A 142 -14.63 8.68 3.27
N ASP A 143 -15.16 8.72 2.05
CA ASP A 143 -16.61 8.71 1.83
C ASP A 143 -17.27 7.42 2.34
N ARG A 144 -16.56 6.31 2.26
CA ARG A 144 -17.04 5.03 2.80
C ARG A 144 -17.09 5.05 4.32
N LEU A 145 -16.08 5.60 4.99
CA LEU A 145 -16.07 5.80 6.44
C LEU A 145 -17.22 6.73 6.89
N LYS A 146 -17.45 7.82 6.15
CA LYS A 146 -18.60 8.73 6.41
C LYS A 146 -19.94 7.99 6.28
N LYS A 147 -20.12 7.17 5.25
CA LYS A 147 -21.33 6.32 5.09
C LYS A 147 -21.49 5.30 6.23
N MET A 148 -20.41 4.85 6.83
CA MET A 148 -20.44 4.02 8.04
C MET A 148 -20.76 4.84 9.30
N GLY A 149 -20.91 6.16 9.21
CA GLY A 149 -21.26 7.08 10.30
C GLY A 149 -20.07 7.45 11.17
N ILE A 150 -18.86 7.51 10.59
CA ILE A 150 -17.68 8.12 11.20
C ILE A 150 -17.71 9.60 10.87
N GLU A 151 -17.53 10.45 11.88
CA GLU A 151 -17.52 11.90 11.69
C GLU A 151 -16.23 12.34 10.99
N GLU A 152 -16.33 13.34 10.12
CA GLU A 152 -15.20 13.83 9.33
C GLU A 152 -14.05 14.34 10.21
N LYS A 153 -14.35 14.94 11.35
CA LYS A 153 -13.36 15.41 12.33
C LYS A 153 -12.48 14.29 12.91
N ASP A 154 -13.00 13.05 12.92
CA ASP A 154 -12.32 11.88 13.46
C ASP A 154 -11.49 11.17 12.36
N ILE A 155 -11.54 11.65 11.10
CA ILE A 155 -10.84 11.07 9.97
C ILE A 155 -9.65 11.95 9.59
N VAL A 156 -8.46 11.36 9.63
CA VAL A 156 -7.24 11.96 9.09
C VAL A 156 -6.92 11.33 7.74
N SER A 157 -6.98 12.15 6.69
CA SER A 157 -6.55 11.71 5.36
C SER A 157 -5.04 11.63 5.29
N ASN A 158 -4.51 10.45 5.06
CA ASN A 158 -3.08 10.28 4.85
C ASN A 158 -2.78 9.16 3.85
N LEU A 159 -1.63 9.27 3.22
CA LEU A 159 -1.07 8.30 2.27
C LEU A 159 0.22 7.73 2.82
N ILE A 160 0.68 6.65 2.20
CA ILE A 160 2.04 6.15 2.39
C ILE A 160 2.94 6.87 1.38
N GLY A 161 3.99 7.52 1.86
CA GLY A 161 4.93 8.24 1.02
C GLY A 161 5.96 7.30 0.37
N ILE A 162 6.51 7.73 -0.76
CA ILE A 162 7.60 7.07 -1.49
C ILE A 162 8.94 7.79 -1.28
N ASN A 163 10.03 7.06 -1.43
CA ASN A 163 11.36 7.67 -1.33
C ASN A 163 11.79 8.30 -2.66
N THR A 164 11.47 9.55 -2.88
CA THR A 164 11.78 10.26 -4.13
C THR A 164 13.28 10.49 -4.36
N ASN A 165 14.12 10.30 -3.35
CA ASN A 165 15.58 10.33 -3.50
C ASN A 165 16.13 9.03 -4.12
N VAL A 166 15.40 7.93 -3.94
CA VAL A 166 15.71 6.60 -4.50
C VAL A 166 15.00 6.40 -5.82
N PHE A 167 13.67 6.61 -5.86
CA PHE A 167 12.87 6.57 -7.09
C PHE A 167 13.05 7.86 -7.88
N LYS A 168 13.95 7.85 -8.85
CA LYS A 168 14.26 9.01 -9.70
C LYS A 168 14.53 8.59 -11.15
N PRO A 169 14.39 9.49 -12.11
CA PRO A 169 14.68 9.19 -13.50
C PRO A 169 16.15 8.79 -13.69
N LEU A 170 16.35 7.77 -14.51
CA LEU A 170 17.63 7.39 -15.12
C LEU A 170 17.51 7.51 -16.65
N GLU A 171 18.59 7.26 -17.37
CA GLU A 171 18.56 7.22 -18.83
C GLU A 171 17.57 6.15 -19.32
N LYS A 172 16.51 6.59 -20.03
CA LYS A 172 15.40 5.71 -20.40
C LYS A 172 15.78 4.71 -21.48
N GLN A 173 15.50 3.46 -21.23
CA GLN A 173 15.71 2.32 -22.13
C GLN A 173 14.37 1.81 -22.68
N ASN A 174 14.42 0.92 -23.67
CA ASN A 174 13.22 0.26 -24.22
C ASN A 174 12.66 -0.79 -23.28
N VAL A 175 12.33 -0.37 -22.07
CA VAL A 175 11.89 -1.20 -20.97
C VAL A 175 10.46 -0.86 -20.58
N VAL A 176 9.65 -1.90 -20.38
CA VAL A 176 8.32 -1.86 -19.75
C VAL A 176 8.40 -2.68 -18.47
N LEU A 177 7.97 -2.09 -17.36
CA LEU A 177 8.01 -2.72 -16.03
C LEU A 177 6.61 -3.05 -15.52
N PHE A 178 6.43 -4.28 -15.06
CA PHE A 178 5.38 -4.70 -14.12
C PHE A 178 6.04 -5.03 -12.78
N SER A 179 5.61 -4.37 -11.70
CA SER A 179 6.21 -4.50 -10.36
C SER A 179 5.17 -4.75 -9.28
N ARG A 180 4.36 -5.78 -9.47
CA ARG A 180 3.34 -6.23 -8.51
C ARG A 180 3.49 -7.72 -8.25
N GLY A 181 2.89 -8.21 -7.16
CA GLY A 181 2.84 -9.65 -6.91
C GLY A 181 2.11 -10.42 -8.01
N PHE A 182 2.45 -11.70 -8.15
CA PHE A 182 1.79 -12.61 -9.10
C PHE A 182 0.56 -13.27 -8.45
N GLU A 183 -0.36 -12.42 -7.94
CA GLU A 183 -1.66 -12.82 -7.42
C GLU A 183 -2.78 -12.31 -8.33
N GLU A 184 -3.92 -12.98 -8.33
CA GLU A 184 -5.03 -12.66 -9.23
C GLU A 184 -5.46 -11.19 -9.15
N VAL A 185 -5.50 -10.62 -7.94
CA VAL A 185 -5.85 -9.20 -7.72
C VAL A 185 -4.93 -8.22 -8.44
N TYR A 186 -3.67 -8.60 -8.70
CA TYR A 186 -2.69 -7.77 -9.41
C TYR A 186 -2.67 -8.02 -10.92
N ASN A 187 -3.49 -8.95 -11.42
CA ASN A 187 -3.75 -9.16 -12.83
C ASN A 187 -2.52 -9.41 -13.73
N PRO A 188 -1.59 -10.30 -13.35
CA PRO A 188 -0.44 -10.62 -14.18
C PRO A 188 -0.83 -11.32 -15.48
N SER A 189 -2.00 -11.97 -15.54
CA SER A 189 -2.49 -12.71 -16.71
C SER A 189 -2.77 -11.79 -17.91
N THR A 190 -3.44 -10.66 -17.70
CA THR A 190 -3.67 -9.66 -18.77
C THR A 190 -2.36 -9.05 -19.26
N VAL A 191 -1.37 -8.86 -18.37
CA VAL A 191 -0.04 -8.38 -18.75
C VAL A 191 0.66 -9.42 -19.61
N ALA A 192 0.60 -10.71 -19.25
CA ALA A 192 1.20 -11.79 -20.04
C ALA A 192 0.61 -11.88 -21.45
N GLU A 193 -0.71 -11.77 -21.59
CA GLU A 193 -1.37 -11.72 -22.90
C GLU A 193 -0.88 -10.55 -23.76
N ALA A 194 -0.77 -9.36 -23.15
CA ALA A 194 -0.25 -8.19 -23.83
C ALA A 194 1.20 -8.38 -24.29
N ILE A 195 2.06 -8.95 -23.44
CA ILE A 195 3.46 -9.24 -23.76
C ILE A 195 3.56 -10.20 -24.96
N ILE A 196 2.80 -11.31 -24.99
CA ILE A 196 2.80 -12.24 -26.11
C ILE A 196 2.44 -11.53 -27.44
N LYS A 197 1.45 -10.63 -27.40
CA LYS A 197 1.03 -9.87 -28.59
C LYS A 197 2.10 -8.86 -29.04
N ILE A 198 2.77 -8.20 -28.09
CA ILE A 198 3.79 -7.18 -28.36
C ILE A 198 5.09 -7.79 -28.83
N SER A 199 5.54 -8.91 -28.27
CA SER A 199 6.78 -9.58 -28.64
C SER A 199 6.84 -9.96 -30.15
N LYS A 200 5.68 -10.17 -30.76
CA LYS A 200 5.55 -10.40 -32.21
C LYS A 200 5.65 -9.13 -33.05
N LYS A 201 5.27 -7.96 -32.49
CA LYS A 201 5.21 -6.66 -33.20
C LYS A 201 6.46 -5.83 -32.99
N GLU A 202 6.95 -5.79 -31.75
CA GLU A 202 8.07 -4.95 -31.30
C GLU A 202 9.04 -5.77 -30.43
N PRO A 203 9.84 -6.68 -31.01
CA PRO A 203 10.73 -7.57 -30.25
C PRO A 203 11.85 -6.83 -29.50
N LYS A 204 12.07 -5.54 -29.79
CA LYS A 204 13.05 -4.69 -29.10
C LYS A 204 12.60 -4.22 -27.73
N ILE A 205 11.32 -4.31 -27.42
CA ILE A 205 10.80 -3.98 -26.09
C ILE A 205 11.17 -5.10 -25.14
N LYS A 206 11.89 -4.74 -24.07
CA LYS A 206 12.18 -5.65 -22.97
C LYS A 206 11.18 -5.45 -21.85
N PHE A 207 10.67 -6.53 -21.30
CA PHE A 207 9.78 -6.52 -20.16
C PHE A 207 10.51 -7.01 -18.91
N TYR A 208 10.36 -6.27 -17.81
CA TYR A 208 10.73 -6.73 -16.48
C TYR A 208 9.46 -7.01 -15.69
N LEU A 209 9.38 -8.22 -15.13
CA LEU A 209 8.29 -8.65 -14.26
C LEU A 209 8.88 -8.93 -12.87
N ALA A 210 8.64 -7.99 -11.93
CA ALA A 210 9.18 -8.01 -10.58
C ALA A 210 8.11 -8.40 -9.57
N GLY A 211 8.40 -9.40 -8.74
CA GLY A 211 7.53 -9.90 -7.69
C GLY A 211 7.49 -11.41 -7.61
N GLU A 212 6.77 -11.91 -6.61
CA GLU A 212 6.48 -13.32 -6.36
C GLU A 212 4.96 -13.50 -6.18
N GLY A 213 4.47 -14.73 -6.26
CA GLY A 213 3.08 -15.05 -6.04
C GLY A 213 2.64 -16.37 -6.66
N SER A 214 1.40 -16.74 -6.40
CA SER A 214 0.83 -18.04 -6.75
C SER A 214 0.79 -18.32 -8.27
N LEU A 215 0.60 -17.27 -9.08
CA LEU A 215 0.51 -17.37 -10.54
C LEU A 215 1.86 -17.31 -11.26
N ARG A 216 2.98 -17.09 -10.55
CA ARG A 216 4.28 -16.84 -11.16
C ARG A 216 4.71 -17.96 -12.12
N LYS A 217 4.65 -19.22 -11.70
CA LYS A 217 5.08 -20.36 -12.53
C LYS A 217 4.26 -20.49 -13.81
N GLU A 218 2.95 -20.28 -13.73
CA GLU A 218 2.07 -20.31 -14.90
C GLU A 218 2.46 -19.21 -15.89
N ILE A 219 2.68 -17.99 -15.42
CA ILE A 219 3.06 -16.85 -16.25
C ILE A 219 4.45 -17.05 -16.89
N GLU A 220 5.42 -17.61 -16.16
CA GLU A 220 6.73 -17.95 -16.70
C GLU A 220 6.64 -18.92 -17.89
N ILE A 221 5.83 -19.97 -17.77
CA ILE A 221 5.60 -20.95 -18.85
C ILE A 221 4.98 -20.28 -20.09
N ARG A 222 4.01 -19.39 -19.89
CA ARG A 222 3.32 -18.66 -20.98
C ARG A 222 4.25 -17.70 -21.73
N LEU A 223 5.31 -17.21 -21.10
CA LEU A 223 6.19 -16.17 -21.65
C LEU A 223 7.58 -16.66 -22.07
N VAL A 224 7.81 -17.97 -22.12
CA VAL A 224 9.11 -18.58 -22.40
C VAL A 224 9.77 -18.07 -23.69
N ASP A 225 8.99 -17.81 -24.74
CA ASP A 225 9.48 -17.36 -26.06
C ASP A 225 9.37 -15.82 -26.24
N THR A 226 9.44 -15.06 -25.16
CA THR A 226 9.28 -13.60 -25.18
C THR A 226 10.50 -12.91 -24.58
N ASN A 227 10.66 -11.58 -24.86
CA ASN A 227 11.76 -10.78 -24.31
C ASN A 227 11.42 -10.30 -22.89
N VAL A 228 11.27 -11.25 -21.97
CA VAL A 228 10.90 -11.01 -20.56
C VAL A 228 12.00 -11.45 -19.62
N GLU A 229 12.22 -10.65 -18.58
CA GLU A 229 13.06 -11.02 -17.44
C GLU A 229 12.22 -11.00 -16.15
N PHE A 230 12.19 -12.16 -15.47
CA PHE A 230 11.57 -12.31 -14.16
C PHE A 230 12.61 -12.08 -13.07
N THR A 231 12.47 -11.00 -12.32
CA THR A 231 13.48 -10.58 -11.34
C THR A 231 13.27 -11.17 -9.94
N GLY A 232 12.09 -11.72 -9.67
CA GLY A 232 11.70 -12.08 -8.30
C GLY A 232 11.42 -10.86 -7.42
N GLN A 233 11.48 -11.07 -6.10
CA GLN A 233 11.34 -10.00 -5.12
C GLN A 233 12.56 -9.09 -5.15
N LEU A 234 12.36 -7.81 -5.35
CA LEU A 234 13.42 -6.80 -5.38
C LEU A 234 13.45 -5.96 -4.10
N SER A 235 14.62 -5.53 -3.71
CA SER A 235 14.77 -4.44 -2.73
C SER A 235 14.27 -3.10 -3.32
N GLU A 236 14.01 -2.12 -2.46
CA GLU A 236 13.58 -0.77 -2.90
C GLU A 236 14.58 -0.14 -3.88
N ILE A 237 15.89 -0.35 -3.65
CA ILE A 237 16.95 0.22 -4.51
C ILE A 237 16.99 -0.48 -5.87
N GLU A 238 16.85 -1.80 -5.93
CA GLU A 238 16.84 -2.56 -7.16
C GLU A 238 15.62 -2.24 -8.00
N LEU A 239 14.43 -2.19 -7.37
CA LEU A 239 13.19 -1.78 -8.03
C LEU A 239 13.32 -0.37 -8.62
N ALA A 240 13.85 0.57 -7.85
CA ALA A 240 14.03 1.95 -8.30
C ALA A 240 14.98 2.07 -9.50
N LYS A 241 16.03 1.24 -9.56
CA LYS A 241 16.93 1.20 -10.73
C LYS A 241 16.20 0.76 -11.99
N ILE A 242 15.45 -0.34 -11.92
CA ILE A 242 14.70 -0.85 -13.08
C ILE A 242 13.61 0.14 -13.48
N MET A 243 12.85 0.66 -12.52
CA MET A 243 11.80 1.64 -12.76
C MET A 243 12.37 2.95 -13.35
N GLY A 244 13.53 3.39 -12.85
CA GLY A 244 14.23 4.58 -13.33
C GLY A 244 14.59 4.51 -14.82
N ILE A 245 15.02 3.37 -15.33
CA ILE A 245 15.33 3.15 -16.75
C ILE A 245 14.09 2.83 -17.59
N SER A 246 12.96 2.48 -16.98
CA SER A 246 11.75 2.08 -17.71
C SER A 246 11.06 3.27 -18.37
N LYS A 247 10.74 3.16 -19.67
CA LYS A 247 9.90 4.13 -20.38
C LYS A 247 8.46 4.09 -19.89
N ILE A 248 7.99 2.87 -19.56
CA ILE A 248 6.60 2.57 -19.22
C ILE A 248 6.56 1.71 -17.96
N VAL A 249 5.62 2.01 -17.07
CA VAL A 249 5.27 1.18 -15.91
C VAL A 249 3.79 0.81 -16.01
N ILE A 250 3.48 -0.47 -15.78
CA ILE A 250 2.11 -0.98 -15.81
C ILE A 250 1.63 -1.24 -14.39
N SER A 251 0.46 -0.72 -14.06
CA SER A 251 -0.28 -0.99 -12.81
C SER A 251 -1.67 -1.56 -13.14
N PRO A 252 -1.80 -2.88 -13.40
CA PRO A 252 -2.99 -3.48 -14.01
C PRO A 252 -4.00 -4.02 -13.00
N THR A 253 -3.83 -3.75 -11.72
CA THR A 253 -4.58 -4.36 -10.61
C THR A 253 -6.10 -4.19 -10.74
N PHE A 254 -6.86 -5.18 -10.28
CA PHE A 254 -8.32 -5.11 -10.18
C PHE A 254 -8.81 -4.27 -8.99
N SER A 255 -8.01 -4.15 -7.94
CA SER A 255 -8.35 -3.39 -6.74
C SER A 255 -7.09 -2.84 -6.07
N ASP A 256 -7.14 -1.61 -5.64
CA ASP A 256 -6.12 -0.95 -4.83
C ASP A 256 -6.75 0.16 -3.98
N SER A 257 -6.03 0.63 -2.97
CA SER A 257 -6.41 1.80 -2.17
C SER A 257 -5.35 2.90 -2.21
N ILE A 258 -4.08 2.49 -2.22
CA ILE A 258 -2.92 3.38 -2.31
C ILE A 258 -1.99 2.81 -3.39
N PRO A 259 -2.06 3.30 -4.64
CA PRO A 259 -1.27 2.75 -5.74
C PRO A 259 0.19 3.24 -5.68
N LEU A 260 0.99 2.71 -4.74
CA LEU A 260 2.40 3.11 -4.57
C LEU A 260 3.21 2.96 -5.86
N THR A 261 2.99 1.89 -6.63
CA THR A 261 3.64 1.70 -7.93
C THR A 261 3.40 2.88 -8.88
N ALA A 262 2.20 3.49 -8.84
CA ALA A 262 1.90 4.66 -9.66
C ALA A 262 2.74 5.88 -9.21
N PHE A 263 2.86 6.11 -7.91
CA PHE A 263 3.66 7.22 -7.37
C PHE A 263 5.15 7.03 -7.65
N GLU A 264 5.65 5.80 -7.51
CA GLU A 264 7.02 5.42 -7.83
C GLU A 264 7.31 5.61 -9.32
N ALA A 265 6.38 5.20 -10.20
CA ALA A 265 6.48 5.41 -11.65
C ALA A 265 6.53 6.90 -12.02
N MET A 266 5.66 7.72 -11.41
CA MET A 266 5.69 9.17 -11.58
C MET A 266 7.02 9.76 -11.10
N SER A 267 7.51 9.36 -9.94
CA SER A 267 8.80 9.80 -9.41
C SER A 267 9.97 9.46 -10.34
N CYS A 268 9.90 8.30 -11.01
CA CYS A 268 10.87 7.89 -12.02
C CYS A 268 10.66 8.55 -13.40
N GLY A 269 9.60 9.32 -13.61
CA GLY A 269 9.28 9.95 -14.89
C GLY A 269 8.95 8.95 -16.00
N SER A 270 8.34 7.80 -15.65
CA SER A 270 7.90 6.77 -16.60
C SER A 270 6.44 7.04 -16.98
N VAL A 271 6.03 6.77 -18.22
CA VAL A 271 4.59 6.78 -18.55
C VAL A 271 3.89 5.70 -17.75
N LEU A 272 2.79 6.05 -17.09
CA LEU A 272 1.98 5.10 -16.33
C LEU A 272 0.83 4.60 -17.18
N ILE A 273 0.72 3.28 -17.33
CA ILE A 273 -0.47 2.63 -17.87
C ILE A 273 -1.14 1.89 -16.71
N ALA A 274 -2.33 2.32 -16.35
CA ALA A 274 -3.01 1.85 -15.15
C ALA A 274 -4.40 1.32 -15.48
N SER A 275 -4.85 0.31 -14.75
CA SER A 275 -6.23 -0.16 -14.84
C SER A 275 -7.22 0.95 -14.48
N ASP A 276 -8.36 0.95 -15.18
CA ASP A 276 -9.46 1.89 -14.94
C ASP A 276 -10.24 1.51 -13.67
N ILE A 277 -9.67 1.86 -12.51
CA ILE A 277 -10.26 1.64 -11.19
C ILE A 277 -10.29 2.93 -10.37
N PRO A 278 -11.16 3.06 -9.36
CA PRO A 278 -11.26 4.27 -8.54
C PRO A 278 -9.92 4.71 -7.93
N ALA A 279 -9.06 3.77 -7.54
CA ALA A 279 -7.76 4.09 -6.96
C ALA A 279 -6.82 4.82 -7.92
N HIS A 280 -6.85 4.47 -9.20
CA HIS A 280 -6.04 5.15 -10.21
C HIS A 280 -6.72 6.43 -10.73
N ARG A 281 -8.05 6.44 -10.84
CA ARG A 281 -8.82 7.60 -11.30
C ARG A 281 -8.72 8.83 -10.39
N GLN A 282 -8.34 8.66 -9.13
CA GLN A 282 -8.05 9.79 -8.23
C GLN A 282 -7.04 10.79 -8.82
N TRP A 283 -6.18 10.32 -9.72
CA TRP A 283 -5.09 11.10 -10.32
C TRP A 283 -5.36 11.52 -11.77
N GLU A 284 -6.55 11.24 -12.29
CA GLU A 284 -6.95 11.56 -13.67
C GLU A 284 -6.76 13.04 -14.01
N ASN A 285 -7.10 13.92 -13.08
CA ASN A 285 -6.96 15.38 -13.26
C ASN A 285 -5.56 15.91 -12.98
N SER A 286 -4.59 15.03 -12.68
CA SER A 286 -3.19 15.44 -12.62
C SER A 286 -2.68 15.80 -14.02
N ALA A 287 -1.77 16.74 -14.13
CA ALA A 287 -1.15 17.06 -15.41
C ALA A 287 -0.23 15.94 -15.93
N TYR A 288 0.01 14.91 -15.15
CA TYR A 288 0.86 13.77 -15.49
C TYR A 288 0.15 12.83 -16.47
N PRO A 289 0.83 12.31 -17.50
CA PRO A 289 0.21 11.40 -18.46
C PRO A 289 -0.01 10.01 -17.85
N ILE A 290 -1.28 9.67 -17.65
CA ILE A 290 -1.75 8.34 -17.26
C ILE A 290 -2.65 7.83 -18.36
N LEU A 291 -2.40 6.63 -18.87
CA LEU A 291 -3.28 5.94 -19.80
C LEU A 291 -4.07 4.89 -19.04
N PHE A 292 -5.38 5.00 -19.06
CA PHE A 292 -6.27 4.08 -18.35
C PHE A 292 -6.78 3.02 -19.32
N PHE A 293 -6.80 1.75 -18.87
CA PHE A 293 -7.32 0.63 -19.65
C PHE A 293 -8.26 -0.25 -18.81
N ASN A 294 -9.22 -0.90 -19.47
CA ASN A 294 -10.04 -1.89 -18.80
C ASN A 294 -9.17 -3.09 -18.38
N PRO A 295 -9.11 -3.45 -17.08
CA PRO A 295 -8.22 -4.51 -16.59
C PRO A 295 -8.45 -5.89 -17.23
N ASN A 296 -9.60 -6.11 -17.85
CA ASN A 296 -9.90 -7.35 -18.60
C ASN A 296 -9.59 -7.24 -20.10
N ASN A 297 -8.99 -6.14 -20.57
CA ASN A 297 -8.76 -5.89 -22.00
C ASN A 297 -7.25 -5.80 -22.31
N SER A 298 -6.66 -6.94 -22.65
CA SER A 298 -5.23 -7.00 -23.04
C SER A 298 -4.92 -6.27 -24.35
N ASP A 299 -5.90 -6.12 -25.27
CA ASP A 299 -5.70 -5.41 -26.55
C ASP A 299 -5.61 -3.90 -26.35
N GLU A 300 -6.37 -3.33 -25.41
CA GLU A 300 -6.27 -1.95 -25.01
C GLU A 300 -4.92 -1.67 -24.33
N LEU A 301 -4.47 -2.58 -23.44
CA LEU A 301 -3.14 -2.52 -22.85
C LEU A 301 -2.04 -2.53 -23.91
N VAL A 302 -2.13 -3.41 -24.92
CA VAL A 302 -1.20 -3.45 -26.07
C VAL A 302 -1.18 -2.12 -26.80
N THR A 303 -2.34 -1.55 -27.09
CA THR A 303 -2.47 -0.26 -27.77
C THR A 303 -1.75 0.85 -27.01
N HIS A 304 -2.00 0.95 -25.71
CA HIS A 304 -1.36 1.97 -24.86
C HIS A 304 0.14 1.77 -24.69
N ILE A 305 0.63 0.53 -24.62
CA ILE A 305 2.07 0.26 -24.58
C ILE A 305 2.73 0.75 -25.88
N LEU A 306 2.17 0.37 -27.05
CA LEU A 306 2.72 0.76 -28.36
C LEU A 306 2.62 2.28 -28.59
N GLU A 307 1.53 2.92 -28.20
CA GLU A 307 1.37 4.37 -28.23
C GLU A 307 2.44 5.05 -27.37
N SER A 308 2.57 4.65 -26.10
CA SER A 308 3.57 5.24 -25.19
C SER A 308 5.01 4.99 -25.65
N TYR A 309 5.27 3.82 -26.26
CA TYR A 309 6.58 3.47 -26.80
C TYR A 309 6.98 4.36 -27.98
N ASN A 310 6.05 4.70 -28.87
CA ASN A 310 6.29 5.47 -30.08
C ASN A 310 6.11 7.00 -29.88
N ASN A 311 5.45 7.45 -28.81
CA ASN A 311 5.16 8.86 -28.55
C ASN A 311 6.22 9.50 -27.63
N ASN A 312 7.18 10.22 -28.25
CA ASN A 312 8.23 10.94 -27.50
C ASN A 312 7.65 12.05 -26.62
N GLU A 313 6.69 12.82 -27.13
CA GLU A 313 6.09 13.94 -26.40
C GLU A 313 5.43 13.47 -25.09
N LEU A 314 4.72 12.35 -25.13
CA LEU A 314 4.11 11.74 -23.95
C LEU A 314 5.16 11.36 -22.89
N ARG A 315 6.28 10.76 -23.34
CA ARG A 315 7.38 10.39 -22.44
C ARG A 315 8.13 11.60 -21.88
N ASP A 316 8.39 12.61 -22.70
CA ASP A 316 9.03 13.86 -22.27
C ASP A 316 8.16 14.58 -21.23
N LYS A 317 6.85 14.58 -21.43
CA LYS A 317 5.89 15.12 -20.47
C LYS A 317 5.94 14.35 -19.15
N ALA A 318 5.96 13.01 -19.18
CA ALA A 318 6.09 12.16 -17.99
C ALA A 318 7.39 12.45 -17.23
N LEU A 319 8.51 12.51 -17.96
CA LEU A 319 9.83 12.77 -17.40
C LEU A 319 9.95 14.16 -16.75
N LYS A 320 9.31 15.17 -17.33
CA LYS A 320 9.33 16.54 -16.82
C LYS A 320 8.43 16.75 -15.61
N LEU A 321 7.21 16.21 -15.65
CA LEU A 321 6.18 16.50 -14.64
C LEU A 321 6.20 15.52 -13.47
N GLY A 322 6.43 14.23 -13.76
CA GLY A 322 6.30 13.17 -12.77
C GLY A 322 7.17 13.37 -11.52
N PRO A 323 8.49 13.57 -11.65
CA PRO A 323 9.37 13.75 -10.50
C PRO A 323 9.00 14.95 -9.63
N LYS A 324 8.54 16.05 -10.26
CA LYS A 324 8.11 17.26 -9.55
C LYS A 324 6.84 16.97 -8.74
N ILE A 325 5.81 16.40 -9.37
CA ILE A 325 4.54 16.07 -8.71
C ILE A 325 4.78 15.09 -7.57
N ALA A 326 5.59 14.04 -7.80
CA ALA A 326 5.92 13.05 -6.79
C ALA A 326 6.62 13.68 -5.58
N LYS A 327 7.60 14.56 -5.81
CA LYS A 327 8.35 15.26 -4.76
C LYS A 327 7.46 16.17 -3.92
N GLU A 328 6.56 16.91 -4.55
CA GLU A 328 5.69 17.87 -3.87
C GLU A 328 4.54 17.20 -3.11
N SER A 329 4.02 16.06 -3.60
CA SER A 329 2.78 15.47 -3.11
C SER A 329 2.97 14.17 -2.31
N TRP A 330 3.97 13.33 -2.66
CA TRP A 330 4.08 11.95 -2.15
C TRP A 330 5.46 11.60 -1.60
N ASP A 331 6.33 12.59 -1.44
CA ASP A 331 7.63 12.35 -0.80
C ASP A 331 7.44 11.82 0.62
N ARG A 332 8.18 10.75 0.95
CA ARG A 332 8.11 10.07 2.25
C ARG A 332 8.31 11.01 3.41
N GLU A 333 9.26 11.93 3.31
CA GLU A 333 9.55 12.89 4.38
C GLU A 333 8.36 13.83 4.62
N ILE A 334 7.72 14.32 3.55
CA ILE A 334 6.54 15.20 3.66
C ILE A 334 5.38 14.44 4.31
N ILE A 335 5.08 13.23 3.84
CA ILE A 335 3.98 12.41 4.36
C ILE A 335 4.24 12.00 5.81
N SER A 336 5.48 11.59 6.12
CA SER A 336 5.85 11.15 7.46
C SER A 336 5.82 12.30 8.48
N ASN A 337 6.24 13.50 8.08
CA ASN A 337 6.16 14.68 8.94
C ASN A 337 4.70 15.06 9.27
N LYS A 338 3.79 14.97 8.29
CA LYS A 338 2.35 15.15 8.55
C LYS A 338 1.84 14.14 9.58
N MET A 339 2.28 12.87 9.50
CA MET A 339 1.88 11.83 10.44
C MET A 339 2.41 12.11 11.86
N ILE A 340 3.64 12.58 11.99
CA ILE A 340 4.21 12.97 13.31
C ILE A 340 3.40 14.10 13.94
N ASP A 341 2.94 15.06 13.16
CA ASP A 341 2.11 16.15 13.66
C ASP A 341 0.74 15.63 14.15
N VAL A 342 0.15 14.65 13.45
CA VAL A 342 -1.05 13.96 13.93
C VAL A 342 -0.78 13.28 15.28
N TYR A 343 0.33 12.55 15.42
CA TYR A 343 0.70 11.90 16.68
C TYR A 343 0.83 12.90 17.84
N ARG A 344 1.47 14.04 17.59
CA ARG A 344 1.64 15.11 18.60
C ARG A 344 0.32 15.69 19.04
N ASN A 345 -0.56 16.00 18.10
CA ASN A 345 -1.88 16.56 18.40
C ASN A 345 -2.67 15.59 19.27
N ILE A 346 -2.75 14.33 18.87
CA ILE A 346 -3.50 13.29 19.61
C ILE A 346 -2.92 13.06 21.02
N LYS A 347 -1.58 13.06 21.16
CA LYS A 347 -0.94 12.98 22.49
C LYS A 347 -1.30 14.16 23.39
N ASN A 348 -1.40 15.37 22.84
CA ASN A 348 -1.68 16.58 23.60
C ASN A 348 -3.16 16.72 23.97
N ASP A 349 -4.06 16.12 23.18
CA ASP A 349 -5.51 16.16 23.38
C ASP A 349 -6.00 15.08 24.37
N PHE A 350 -5.16 14.08 24.71
CA PHE A 350 -5.46 12.99 25.65
C PHE A 350 -5.00 13.33 27.07
#